data_6ed7ac8e8e90c5d139347434f94c9bf5
#
_entry.id   6ed7ac8e8e90c5d139347434f94c9bf5
#
_cell.length_a   1.000
_cell.length_b   1.000
_cell.length_c   1.000
_cell.angle_alpha   90.00
_cell.angle_beta   90.00
_cell.angle_gamma   90.00
#
_symmetry.space_group_name_H-M   'P 1'
#
loop_
_entity.id
_entity.type
_entity.pdbx_description
1 polymer ?
#
loop_
_entity_poly.entity_id
_entity_poly.type
_entity_poly.pdbx_seq_one_letter_code
_entity_poly.pdbx_strand_id
1 'polypeptide(L)'
;MLALGFASGLPLALSTGTLQAWLTVTGVDIKTIGFFALAGLPYTFKFIWAPLLDRFEPQLFGSGRRKRWLLITQLLLAAACFVMATIDPKTSIGALGACAVAIAFLSASQDVVFDAYRNDLLDAKERGAGAAVSVLGYRLAMLVSGGLALILADQWLGWPDTYRLMGLVFIVIAVVTIFTPNVTTPFRPTSSARAEWLGFFAMLAAGGLVYLVLSQTPWPSLLGDVANNRFGKLAIDSVVMMLSFAAGLLAARKVGFPSFDAPWDAFFSRRHAIWLLALIVLYKLGDAFAGALSTTFLIRGVGFTATEVGAVNKVLGLIATIVGALLGGVWLAKRPIWSSLMLFGILQAVSNFGYWLLAIMPKNYSLMAAAIGFENLCGGLGTAAFVAFLMALTDKRFSAAQFALLSALAAVGRVYVGPASGVLVEAYGWPQFFVLTVIAALPGLLLLLALRRTISYSLEPPDTAGAITGDAGK
;
A
#
# COMPACT_ATOMS: atom_id res chain seq x y z
N MET A 1 1.20 -22.75 0.40
CA MET A 1 1.69 -21.39 0.11
C MET A 1 0.89 -20.69 -0.98
N LEU A 2 0.66 -21.32 -2.17
CA LEU A 2 -0.06 -20.67 -3.27
C LEU A 2 -1.46 -20.17 -2.87
N ALA A 3 -2.29 -21.05 -2.28
CA ALA A 3 -3.66 -20.71 -1.88
C ALA A 3 -3.72 -19.62 -0.79
N LEU A 4 -2.82 -19.67 0.19
CA LEU A 4 -2.75 -18.65 1.23
C LEU A 4 -2.22 -17.30 0.71
N GLY A 5 -1.25 -17.33 -0.22
CA GLY A 5 -0.82 -16.14 -0.95
C GLY A 5 -1.94 -15.55 -1.80
N PHE A 6 -2.75 -16.40 -2.43
CA PHE A 6 -3.95 -15.99 -3.16
C PHE A 6 -4.98 -15.33 -2.22
N ALA A 7 -5.23 -15.92 -1.05
CA ALA A 7 -6.10 -15.33 -0.03
C ALA A 7 -5.65 -13.92 0.39
N SER A 8 -4.33 -13.73 0.56
CA SER A 8 -3.73 -12.45 0.95
C SER A 8 -3.90 -11.37 -0.13
N GLY A 9 -3.76 -11.72 -1.41
CA GLY A 9 -3.87 -10.75 -2.51
C GLY A 9 -5.30 -10.39 -2.92
N LEU A 10 -6.28 -11.25 -2.64
CA LEU A 10 -7.65 -11.12 -3.14
C LEU A 10 -8.38 -9.84 -2.64
N PRO A 11 -8.32 -9.44 -1.35
CA PRO A 11 -9.10 -8.32 -0.84
C PRO A 11 -8.59 -6.96 -1.30
N LEU A 12 -7.31 -6.86 -1.66
CA LEU A 12 -6.68 -5.57 -1.97
C LEU A 12 -7.38 -4.84 -3.11
N ALA A 13 -7.61 -5.52 -4.24
CA ALA A 13 -8.30 -4.89 -5.36
C ALA A 13 -9.79 -4.64 -5.06
N LEU A 14 -10.44 -5.51 -4.27
CA LEU A 14 -11.85 -5.37 -3.88
C LEU A 14 -12.11 -4.12 -3.03
N SER A 15 -11.15 -3.72 -2.19
CA SER A 15 -11.23 -2.50 -1.38
C SER A 15 -10.67 -1.26 -2.06
N THR A 16 -10.03 -1.41 -3.24
CA THR A 16 -9.40 -0.30 -3.97
C THR A 16 -9.90 -0.23 -5.42
N GLY A 17 -9.15 -0.71 -6.39
CA GLY A 17 -9.43 -0.51 -7.82
C GLY A 17 -10.78 -1.05 -8.32
N THR A 18 -11.23 -2.20 -7.82
CA THR A 18 -12.54 -2.79 -8.19
C THR A 18 -13.67 -1.97 -7.57
N LEU A 19 -13.54 -1.57 -6.31
CA LEU A 19 -14.49 -0.65 -5.68
C LEU A 19 -14.52 0.70 -6.39
N GLN A 20 -13.36 1.25 -6.74
CA GLN A 20 -13.25 2.49 -7.49
C GLN A 20 -13.99 2.41 -8.84
N ALA A 21 -13.85 1.29 -9.57
CA ALA A 21 -14.58 1.06 -10.81
C ALA A 21 -16.11 1.04 -10.57
N TRP A 22 -16.57 0.32 -9.54
CA TRP A 22 -17.98 0.29 -9.16
C TRP A 22 -18.54 1.68 -8.87
N LEU A 23 -17.89 2.45 -8.00
CA LEU A 23 -18.27 3.82 -7.68
C LEU A 23 -18.27 4.72 -8.93
N THR A 24 -17.29 4.53 -9.81
CA THR A 24 -17.18 5.28 -11.05
C THR A 24 -18.36 5.02 -11.98
N VAL A 25 -18.70 3.77 -12.23
CA VAL A 25 -19.81 3.38 -13.11
C VAL A 25 -21.17 3.80 -12.53
N THR A 26 -21.34 3.76 -11.21
CA THR A 26 -22.59 4.18 -10.54
C THR A 26 -22.77 5.68 -10.46
N GLY A 27 -21.79 6.48 -10.87
CA GLY A 27 -21.93 7.92 -10.97
C GLY A 27 -21.56 8.70 -9.70
N VAL A 28 -20.88 8.07 -8.73
CA VAL A 28 -20.38 8.77 -7.54
C VAL A 28 -19.38 9.84 -7.95
N ASP A 29 -19.35 10.98 -7.27
CA ASP A 29 -18.44 12.09 -7.60
C ASP A 29 -16.97 11.73 -7.41
N ILE A 30 -16.09 12.33 -8.22
CA ILE A 30 -14.66 12.01 -8.28
C ILE A 30 -13.95 12.27 -6.94
N LYS A 31 -14.37 13.31 -6.23
CA LYS A 31 -13.80 13.67 -4.93
C LYS A 31 -14.09 12.58 -3.89
N THR A 32 -15.34 12.14 -3.81
CA THR A 32 -15.74 11.03 -2.93
C THR A 32 -14.97 9.75 -3.30
N ILE A 33 -14.81 9.43 -4.60
CA ILE A 33 -13.98 8.30 -5.04
C ILE A 33 -12.53 8.46 -4.55
N GLY A 34 -11.97 9.66 -4.61
CA GLY A 34 -10.64 9.96 -4.09
C GLY A 34 -10.52 9.68 -2.59
N PHE A 35 -11.55 10.04 -1.80
CA PHE A 35 -11.58 9.76 -0.35
C PHE A 35 -11.62 8.26 -0.03
N PHE A 36 -12.16 7.42 -0.91
CA PHE A 36 -12.13 5.97 -0.74
C PHE A 36 -10.71 5.37 -0.75
N ALA A 37 -9.69 6.09 -1.22
CA ALA A 37 -8.30 5.66 -1.06
C ALA A 37 -7.89 5.54 0.43
N LEU A 38 -8.52 6.32 1.32
CA LEU A 38 -8.31 6.23 2.77
C LEU A 38 -8.75 4.88 3.37
N ALA A 39 -9.61 4.12 2.69
CA ALA A 39 -9.91 2.74 3.08
C ALA A 39 -8.66 1.85 3.12
N GLY A 40 -7.58 2.23 2.44
CA GLY A 40 -6.28 1.56 2.50
C GLY A 40 -5.44 1.84 3.76
N LEU A 41 -5.85 2.75 4.65
CA LEU A 41 -5.13 3.08 5.89
C LEU A 41 -4.75 1.86 6.74
N PRO A 42 -5.60 0.84 6.93
CA PRO A 42 -5.24 -0.33 7.69
C PRO A 42 -3.96 -1.02 7.19
N TYR A 43 -3.71 -1.09 5.89
CA TYR A 43 -2.48 -1.69 5.36
C TYR A 43 -1.21 -0.92 5.78
N THR A 44 -1.33 0.40 5.94
CA THR A 44 -0.24 1.25 6.41
C THR A 44 0.03 1.07 7.90
N PHE A 45 -1.03 0.90 8.70
CA PHE A 45 -0.93 0.88 10.16
C PHE A 45 -0.98 -0.52 10.78
N LYS A 46 -0.95 -1.58 9.98
CA LYS A 46 -1.04 -2.97 10.45
C LYS A 46 0.00 -3.34 11.53
N PHE A 47 1.15 -2.68 11.56
CA PHE A 47 2.19 -2.88 12.57
C PHE A 47 1.73 -2.55 14.00
N ILE A 48 0.67 -1.73 14.14
CA ILE A 48 0.11 -1.32 15.43
C ILE A 48 -0.53 -2.50 16.16
N TRP A 49 -1.35 -3.29 15.45
CA TRP A 49 -2.08 -4.42 16.04
C TRP A 49 -1.45 -5.78 15.74
N ALA A 50 -0.40 -5.83 14.95
CA ALA A 50 0.32 -7.07 14.70
C ALA A 50 0.76 -7.80 15.99
N PRO A 51 1.28 -7.12 17.04
CA PRO A 51 1.61 -7.75 18.30
C PRO A 51 0.41 -8.43 18.98
N LEU A 52 -0.80 -7.87 18.80
CA LEU A 52 -2.01 -8.46 19.36
C LEU A 52 -2.37 -9.78 18.69
N LEU A 53 -2.27 -9.84 17.35
CA LEU A 53 -2.50 -11.07 16.58
C LEU A 53 -1.45 -12.17 16.94
N ASP A 54 -0.23 -11.76 17.27
CA ASP A 54 0.80 -12.66 17.74
C ASP A 54 0.54 -13.19 19.14
N ARG A 55 -0.09 -12.40 19.99
CA ARG A 55 -0.27 -12.72 21.39
C ARG A 55 -1.53 -13.51 21.67
N PHE A 56 -2.64 -13.17 21.01
CA PHE A 56 -3.92 -13.83 21.26
C PHE A 56 -4.07 -15.11 20.47
N GLU A 57 -4.50 -16.15 21.19
CA GLU A 57 -4.84 -17.44 20.61
C GLU A 57 -6.37 -17.63 20.66
N PRO A 58 -7.09 -17.48 19.53
CA PRO A 58 -8.52 -17.75 19.49
C PRO A 58 -8.80 -19.21 19.88
N GLN A 59 -9.82 -19.44 20.71
CA GLN A 59 -10.20 -20.77 21.16
C GLN A 59 -11.11 -21.54 20.15
N LEU A 60 -11.19 -21.05 18.92
CA LEU A 60 -12.02 -21.59 17.85
C LEU A 60 -11.23 -22.58 16.98
N PHE A 61 -11.90 -23.58 16.43
CA PHE A 61 -11.39 -24.49 15.36
C PHE A 61 -10.20 -25.41 15.67
N GLY A 62 -9.91 -25.77 16.89
CA GLY A 62 -9.03 -26.91 17.27
C GLY A 62 -7.61 -27.00 16.67
N SER A 63 -7.12 -26.00 15.97
CA SER A 63 -5.87 -25.99 15.20
C SER A 63 -4.90 -24.93 15.74
N GLY A 64 -3.61 -24.96 15.36
CA GLY A 64 -2.60 -24.01 15.83
C GLY A 64 -2.99 -22.53 15.66
N ARG A 65 -2.47 -21.65 16.53
CA ARG A 65 -2.79 -20.21 16.65
C ARG A 65 -2.87 -19.48 15.31
N ARG A 66 -1.84 -19.60 14.44
CA ARG A 66 -1.78 -18.92 13.13
C ARG A 66 -2.93 -19.33 12.21
N LYS A 67 -3.20 -20.64 12.15
CA LYS A 67 -4.26 -21.19 11.31
C LYS A 67 -5.64 -20.73 11.74
N ARG A 68 -5.89 -20.62 13.06
CA ARG A 68 -7.17 -20.10 13.57
C ARG A 68 -7.40 -18.64 13.16
N TRP A 69 -6.40 -17.78 13.28
CA TRP A 69 -6.48 -16.40 12.82
C TRP A 69 -6.71 -16.31 11.32
N LEU A 70 -6.03 -17.13 10.50
CA LEU A 70 -6.28 -17.18 9.05
C LEU A 70 -7.75 -17.56 8.74
N LEU A 71 -8.29 -18.58 9.41
CA LEU A 71 -9.68 -18.99 9.22
C LEU A 71 -10.67 -17.89 9.63
N ILE A 72 -10.46 -17.26 10.79
CA ILE A 72 -11.32 -16.17 11.28
C ILE A 72 -11.30 -15.00 10.29
N THR A 73 -10.13 -14.55 9.86
CA THR A 73 -10.03 -13.42 8.94
C THR A 73 -10.62 -13.72 7.58
N GLN A 74 -10.45 -14.94 7.04
CA GLN A 74 -11.04 -15.38 5.77
C GLN A 74 -12.58 -15.44 5.83
N LEU A 75 -13.15 -15.98 6.91
CA LEU A 75 -14.60 -16.02 7.10
C LEU A 75 -15.20 -14.63 7.30
N LEU A 76 -14.51 -13.75 8.05
CA LEU A 76 -14.94 -12.36 8.21
C LEU A 76 -14.82 -11.57 6.91
N LEU A 77 -13.80 -11.83 6.07
CA LEU A 77 -13.68 -11.25 4.73
C LEU A 77 -14.80 -11.72 3.81
N ALA A 78 -15.16 -13.00 3.86
CA ALA A 78 -16.33 -13.52 3.14
C ALA A 78 -17.59 -12.78 3.56
N ALA A 79 -17.85 -12.69 4.87
CA ALA A 79 -19.01 -11.97 5.41
C ALA A 79 -19.01 -10.48 5.00
N ALA A 80 -17.85 -9.79 5.04
CA ALA A 80 -17.73 -8.41 4.62
C ALA A 80 -18.02 -8.24 3.11
N CYS A 81 -17.60 -9.17 2.26
CA CYS A 81 -17.95 -9.15 0.84
C CYS A 81 -19.46 -9.35 0.61
N PHE A 82 -20.12 -10.24 1.36
CA PHE A 82 -21.58 -10.42 1.30
C PHE A 82 -22.31 -9.15 1.77
N VAL A 83 -21.87 -8.54 2.86
CA VAL A 83 -22.44 -7.25 3.34
C VAL A 83 -22.25 -6.16 2.30
N MET A 84 -21.05 -6.03 1.73
CA MET A 84 -20.76 -5.03 0.70
C MET A 84 -21.67 -5.17 -0.52
N ALA A 85 -22.01 -6.40 -0.90
CA ALA A 85 -22.93 -6.70 -2.00
C ALA A 85 -24.38 -6.25 -1.75
N THR A 86 -24.77 -5.94 -0.51
CA THR A 86 -26.12 -5.46 -0.15
C THR A 86 -26.22 -3.94 -0.08
N ILE A 87 -25.11 -3.23 -0.15
CA ILE A 87 -25.04 -1.77 0.03
C ILE A 87 -25.15 -1.09 -1.34
N ASP A 88 -26.13 -0.21 -1.50
CA ASP A 88 -26.23 0.65 -2.69
C ASP A 88 -25.30 1.88 -2.55
N PRO A 89 -24.32 2.06 -3.46
CA PRO A 89 -23.41 3.19 -3.44
C PRO A 89 -24.08 4.56 -3.51
N LYS A 90 -25.28 4.65 -4.11
CA LYS A 90 -25.98 5.92 -4.30
C LYS A 90 -26.66 6.42 -3.04
N THR A 91 -27.17 5.49 -2.22
CA THR A 91 -27.98 5.83 -1.03
C THR A 91 -27.17 5.72 0.26
N SER A 92 -26.14 4.86 0.30
CA SER A 92 -25.45 4.49 1.54
C SER A 92 -23.92 4.49 1.40
N ILE A 93 -23.38 5.57 0.81
CA ILE A 93 -21.94 5.71 0.52
C ILE A 93 -21.07 5.59 1.78
N GLY A 94 -21.54 6.09 2.93
CA GLY A 94 -20.82 5.98 4.21
C GLY A 94 -20.73 4.53 4.71
N ALA A 95 -21.82 3.76 4.59
CA ALA A 95 -21.82 2.33 4.95
C ALA A 95 -20.87 1.54 4.03
N LEU A 96 -20.85 1.87 2.74
CA LEU A 96 -19.93 1.27 1.78
C LEU A 96 -18.47 1.57 2.14
N GLY A 97 -18.17 2.81 2.54
CA GLY A 97 -16.85 3.22 3.02
C GLY A 97 -16.42 2.47 4.28
N ALA A 98 -17.33 2.35 5.26
CA ALA A 98 -17.07 1.58 6.48
C ALA A 98 -16.78 0.10 6.17
N CYS A 99 -17.54 -0.49 5.24
CA CYS A 99 -17.33 -1.86 4.79
C CYS A 99 -15.97 -2.02 4.07
N ALA A 100 -15.59 -1.06 3.23
CA ALA A 100 -14.29 -1.05 2.56
C ALA A 100 -13.12 -0.99 3.56
N VAL A 101 -13.22 -0.14 4.60
CA VAL A 101 -12.25 -0.07 5.70
C VAL A 101 -12.20 -1.40 6.46
N ALA A 102 -13.35 -2.03 6.74
CA ALA A 102 -13.41 -3.32 7.40
C ALA A 102 -12.72 -4.42 6.56
N ILE A 103 -12.96 -4.48 5.25
CA ILE A 103 -12.26 -5.40 4.34
C ILE A 103 -10.76 -5.16 4.38
N ALA A 104 -10.32 -3.91 4.29
CA ALA A 104 -8.89 -3.56 4.33
C ALA A 104 -8.24 -3.91 5.69
N PHE A 105 -8.93 -3.70 6.80
CA PHE A 105 -8.46 -4.06 8.14
C PHE A 105 -8.31 -5.58 8.30
N LEU A 106 -9.31 -6.34 7.89
CA LEU A 106 -9.30 -7.80 7.93
C LEU A 106 -8.22 -8.38 7.03
N SER A 107 -8.05 -7.81 5.83
CA SER A 107 -6.99 -8.20 4.90
C SER A 107 -5.60 -7.89 5.44
N ALA A 108 -5.37 -6.69 5.97
CA ALA A 108 -4.11 -6.32 6.60
C ALA A 108 -3.77 -7.22 7.81
N SER A 109 -4.80 -7.63 8.57
CA SER A 109 -4.67 -8.58 9.68
C SER A 109 -4.31 -9.97 9.17
N GLN A 110 -4.97 -10.43 8.10
CA GLN A 110 -4.66 -11.70 7.45
C GLN A 110 -3.23 -11.73 6.93
N ASP A 111 -2.75 -10.64 6.31
CA ASP A 111 -1.38 -10.53 5.81
C ASP A 111 -0.35 -10.70 6.92
N VAL A 112 -0.55 -10.04 8.08
CA VAL A 112 0.33 -10.18 9.25
C VAL A 112 0.42 -11.65 9.70
N VAL A 113 -0.73 -12.30 9.81
CA VAL A 113 -0.80 -13.69 10.27
C VAL A 113 -0.21 -14.65 9.23
N PHE A 114 -0.47 -14.40 7.94
CA PHE A 114 0.06 -15.22 6.85
C PHE A 114 1.58 -15.11 6.74
N ASP A 115 2.14 -13.90 6.84
CA ASP A 115 3.59 -13.71 6.83
C ASP A 115 4.26 -14.44 7.99
N ALA A 116 3.67 -14.38 9.17
CA ALA A 116 4.14 -15.12 10.33
C ALA A 116 4.00 -16.65 10.15
N TYR A 117 2.84 -17.12 9.65
CA TYR A 117 2.61 -18.54 9.37
C TYR A 117 3.63 -19.10 8.37
N ARG A 118 3.89 -18.34 7.29
CA ARG A 118 4.90 -18.70 6.28
C ARG A 118 6.29 -18.81 6.86
N ASN A 119 6.69 -17.86 7.70
CA ASN A 119 8.00 -17.87 8.33
C ASN A 119 8.16 -19.02 9.34
N ASP A 120 7.08 -19.36 10.04
CA ASP A 120 7.06 -20.44 11.03
C ASP A 120 7.00 -21.83 10.36
N LEU A 121 6.38 -21.95 9.18
CA LEU A 121 6.21 -23.23 8.46
C LEU A 121 7.44 -23.61 7.64
N LEU A 122 8.15 -22.64 7.04
CA LEU A 122 9.21 -22.91 6.05
C LEU A 122 10.59 -22.93 6.70
N ASP A 123 11.32 -23.99 6.45
CA ASP A 123 12.73 -24.09 6.79
C ASP A 123 13.58 -23.06 6.01
N ALA A 124 14.76 -22.72 6.53
CA ALA A 124 15.64 -21.71 5.92
C ALA A 124 15.93 -21.98 4.42
N LYS A 125 16.04 -23.25 4.02
CA LYS A 125 16.28 -23.67 2.62
C LYS A 125 15.04 -23.50 1.74
N GLU A 126 13.84 -23.58 2.30
CA GLU A 126 12.56 -23.52 1.59
C GLU A 126 11.98 -22.10 1.49
N ARG A 127 12.46 -21.16 2.31
CA ARG A 127 11.93 -19.79 2.41
C ARG A 127 11.91 -19.06 1.08
N GLY A 128 12.95 -19.23 0.26
CA GLY A 128 13.01 -18.59 -1.06
C GLY A 128 11.93 -19.09 -2.01
N ALA A 129 11.80 -20.41 -2.15
CA ALA A 129 10.77 -21.02 -3.01
C ALA A 129 9.36 -20.76 -2.47
N GLY A 130 9.16 -20.88 -1.17
CA GLY A 130 7.87 -20.61 -0.52
C GLY A 130 7.44 -19.15 -0.65
N ALA A 131 8.37 -18.20 -0.55
CA ALA A 131 8.10 -16.80 -0.80
C ALA A 131 7.68 -16.56 -2.27
N ALA A 132 8.39 -17.14 -3.23
CA ALA A 132 8.06 -17.02 -4.65
C ALA A 132 6.66 -17.56 -4.97
N VAL A 133 6.32 -18.75 -4.46
CA VAL A 133 4.99 -19.35 -4.62
C VAL A 133 3.90 -18.50 -3.95
N SER A 134 4.17 -17.91 -2.79
CA SER A 134 3.24 -17.01 -2.12
C SER A 134 2.98 -15.74 -2.93
N VAL A 135 4.04 -15.14 -3.48
CA VAL A 135 3.94 -13.95 -4.35
C VAL A 135 3.19 -14.27 -5.63
N LEU A 136 3.42 -15.45 -6.22
CA LEU A 136 2.64 -15.90 -7.39
C LEU A 136 1.15 -15.99 -7.05
N GLY A 137 0.79 -16.62 -5.93
CA GLY A 137 -0.59 -16.67 -5.46
C GLY A 137 -1.21 -15.30 -5.28
N TYR A 138 -0.48 -14.38 -4.63
CA TYR A 138 -0.89 -12.99 -4.45
C TYR A 138 -1.17 -12.29 -5.79
N ARG A 139 -0.29 -12.47 -6.79
CA ARG A 139 -0.45 -11.86 -8.11
C ARG A 139 -1.63 -12.45 -8.88
N LEU A 140 -1.84 -13.76 -8.81
CA LEU A 140 -3.03 -14.42 -9.39
C LEU A 140 -4.31 -13.89 -8.76
N ALA A 141 -4.34 -13.68 -7.45
CA ALA A 141 -5.48 -13.09 -6.76
C ALA A 141 -5.78 -11.66 -7.24
N MET A 142 -4.75 -10.86 -7.46
CA MET A 142 -4.91 -9.50 -8.02
C MET A 142 -5.49 -9.53 -9.44
N LEU A 143 -5.15 -10.54 -10.25
CA LEU A 143 -5.79 -10.74 -11.56
C LEU A 143 -7.27 -11.07 -11.41
N VAL A 144 -7.61 -11.95 -10.47
CA VAL A 144 -9.00 -12.37 -10.24
C VAL A 144 -9.83 -11.21 -9.67
N SER A 145 -9.39 -10.59 -8.57
CA SER A 145 -10.17 -9.55 -7.89
C SER A 145 -10.13 -8.19 -8.57
N GLY A 146 -9.09 -7.92 -9.35
CA GLY A 146 -8.92 -6.65 -10.03
C GLY A 146 -9.22 -6.70 -11.54
N GLY A 147 -8.94 -7.81 -12.22
CA GLY A 147 -9.16 -7.96 -13.66
C GLY A 147 -10.44 -8.71 -13.97
N LEU A 148 -10.49 -9.99 -13.58
CA LEU A 148 -11.66 -10.83 -13.85
C LEU A 148 -12.92 -10.28 -13.18
N ALA A 149 -12.81 -9.76 -11.95
CA ALA A 149 -13.95 -9.16 -11.24
C ALA A 149 -14.56 -7.96 -12.00
N LEU A 150 -13.75 -7.11 -12.66
CA LEU A 150 -14.28 -6.03 -13.48
C LEU A 150 -15.04 -6.57 -14.69
N ILE A 151 -14.50 -7.59 -15.37
CA ILE A 151 -15.14 -8.21 -16.52
C ILE A 151 -16.47 -8.88 -16.12
N LEU A 152 -16.46 -9.63 -15.01
CA LEU A 152 -17.65 -10.28 -14.49
C LEU A 152 -18.74 -9.27 -14.11
N ALA A 153 -18.34 -8.17 -13.45
CA ALA A 153 -19.28 -7.12 -13.04
C ALA A 153 -19.88 -6.37 -14.23
N ASP A 154 -19.09 -6.11 -15.26
CA ASP A 154 -19.50 -5.33 -16.43
C ASP A 154 -20.36 -6.14 -17.41
N GLN A 155 -20.01 -7.43 -17.66
CA GLN A 155 -20.59 -8.21 -18.74
C GLN A 155 -21.68 -9.21 -18.28
N TRP A 156 -21.58 -9.75 -17.06
CA TRP A 156 -22.36 -10.95 -16.72
C TRP A 156 -23.14 -10.88 -15.41
N LEU A 157 -22.50 -10.49 -14.30
CA LEU A 157 -23.08 -10.64 -12.97
C LEU A 157 -23.60 -9.34 -12.35
N GLY A 158 -23.05 -8.19 -12.82
CA GLY A 158 -23.20 -6.93 -12.07
C GLY A 158 -22.30 -6.87 -10.82
N TRP A 159 -22.22 -5.69 -10.23
CA TRP A 159 -21.31 -5.41 -9.11
C TRP A 159 -21.65 -6.18 -7.84
N PRO A 160 -22.93 -6.22 -7.37
CA PRO A 160 -23.28 -6.95 -6.15
C PRO A 160 -22.95 -8.42 -6.21
N ASP A 161 -23.31 -9.11 -7.31
CA ASP A 161 -23.09 -10.55 -7.44
C ASP A 161 -21.62 -10.89 -7.64
N THR A 162 -20.84 -10.00 -8.22
CA THR A 162 -19.38 -10.14 -8.28
C THR A 162 -18.77 -10.12 -6.87
N TYR A 163 -19.22 -9.22 -5.97
CA TYR A 163 -18.77 -9.25 -4.58
C TYR A 163 -19.24 -10.49 -3.83
N ARG A 164 -20.46 -10.99 -4.08
CA ARG A 164 -20.93 -12.28 -3.53
C ARG A 164 -20.05 -13.45 -3.98
N LEU A 165 -19.70 -13.47 -5.27
CA LEU A 165 -18.79 -14.49 -5.81
C LEU A 165 -17.42 -14.44 -5.13
N MET A 166 -16.85 -13.25 -4.91
CA MET A 166 -15.60 -13.11 -4.18
C MET A 166 -15.71 -13.58 -2.73
N GLY A 167 -16.86 -13.33 -2.07
CA GLY A 167 -17.18 -13.90 -0.75
C GLY A 167 -17.17 -15.42 -0.76
N LEU A 168 -17.75 -16.07 -1.77
CA LEU A 168 -17.70 -17.53 -1.95
C LEU A 168 -16.28 -18.05 -2.15
N VAL A 169 -15.44 -17.32 -2.92
CA VAL A 169 -14.01 -17.65 -3.08
C VAL A 169 -13.30 -17.66 -1.73
N PHE A 170 -13.57 -16.69 -0.84
CA PHE A 170 -13.00 -16.70 0.52
C PHE A 170 -13.44 -17.92 1.33
N ILE A 171 -14.69 -18.36 1.21
CA ILE A 171 -15.18 -19.59 1.87
C ILE A 171 -14.40 -20.80 1.36
N VAL A 172 -14.22 -20.93 0.04
CA VAL A 172 -13.44 -22.04 -0.56
C VAL A 172 -12.00 -22.02 -0.04
N ILE A 173 -11.38 -20.84 0.04
CA ILE A 173 -10.02 -20.70 0.59
C ILE A 173 -9.98 -21.07 2.07
N ALA A 174 -10.98 -20.69 2.86
CA ALA A 174 -11.07 -21.06 4.28
C ALA A 174 -11.14 -22.60 4.43
N VAL A 175 -11.91 -23.29 3.57
CA VAL A 175 -11.92 -24.76 3.52
C VAL A 175 -10.52 -25.30 3.19
N VAL A 176 -9.84 -24.77 2.18
CA VAL A 176 -8.46 -25.17 1.86
C VAL A 176 -7.52 -24.93 3.06
N THR A 177 -7.69 -23.82 3.78
CA THR A 177 -6.89 -23.48 4.97
C THR A 177 -7.05 -24.52 6.08
N ILE A 178 -8.21 -25.18 6.22
CA ILE A 178 -8.42 -26.27 7.20
C ILE A 178 -7.43 -27.41 6.97
N PHE A 179 -7.07 -27.69 5.74
CA PHE A 179 -6.16 -28.78 5.38
C PHE A 179 -4.68 -28.39 5.38
N THR A 180 -4.34 -27.12 5.65
CA THR A 180 -2.93 -26.69 5.74
C THR A 180 -2.26 -27.25 7.01
N PRO A 181 -0.94 -27.47 7.02
CA PRO A 181 -0.22 -27.97 8.19
C PRO A 181 -0.40 -27.09 9.43
N ASN A 182 -0.46 -27.70 10.58
CA ASN A 182 -0.42 -26.99 11.87
C ASN A 182 1.02 -26.62 12.20
N VAL A 183 1.24 -25.35 12.57
CA VAL A 183 2.55 -24.88 13.05
C VAL A 183 2.47 -24.66 14.54
N THR A 184 3.25 -25.40 15.28
CA THR A 184 3.40 -25.29 16.72
C THR A 184 4.74 -24.64 17.06
N THR A 185 4.83 -23.32 16.90
CA THR A 185 5.99 -22.57 17.39
C THR A 185 5.77 -22.17 18.84
N PRO A 186 6.73 -22.47 19.76
CA PRO A 186 6.62 -21.99 21.12
C PRO A 186 6.63 -20.45 21.10
N PHE A 187 5.54 -19.86 21.57
CA PHE A 187 5.43 -18.43 21.70
C PHE A 187 6.28 -17.95 22.88
N ARG A 188 7.34 -17.19 22.59
CA ARG A 188 8.12 -16.47 23.59
C ARG A 188 7.83 -14.97 23.44
N PRO A 189 6.95 -14.40 24.28
CA PRO A 189 6.71 -12.97 24.23
C PRO A 189 7.98 -12.22 24.66
N THR A 190 8.44 -11.29 23.83
CA THR A 190 9.58 -10.40 24.13
C THR A 190 9.19 -9.28 25.09
N SER A 191 7.90 -9.06 25.29
CA SER A 191 7.33 -8.01 26.13
C SER A 191 6.16 -8.52 26.97
N SER A 192 5.79 -7.80 28.04
CA SER A 192 4.60 -8.13 28.81
C SER A 192 3.33 -7.79 28.03
N ALA A 193 2.26 -8.62 28.14
CA ALA A 193 0.96 -8.33 27.54
C ALA A 193 0.42 -6.97 27.93
N ARG A 194 0.64 -6.65 29.19
CA ARG A 194 0.16 -5.39 29.76
C ARG A 194 0.81 -4.18 29.08
N ALA A 195 2.11 -4.22 28.83
CA ALA A 195 2.82 -3.14 28.14
C ALA A 195 2.32 -2.95 26.70
N GLU A 196 2.15 -4.05 25.95
CA GLU A 196 1.65 -3.99 24.57
C GLU A 196 0.21 -3.43 24.50
N TRP A 197 -0.69 -3.89 25.39
CA TRP A 197 -2.06 -3.38 25.47
C TRP A 197 -2.11 -1.92 25.90
N LEU A 198 -1.34 -1.56 26.93
CA LEU A 198 -1.30 -0.17 27.40
C LEU A 198 -0.77 0.76 26.31
N GLY A 199 0.30 0.37 25.61
CA GLY A 199 0.84 1.12 24.47
C GLY A 199 -0.17 1.28 23.35
N PHE A 200 -0.86 0.21 22.97
CA PHE A 200 -1.89 0.21 21.94
C PHE A 200 -3.07 1.12 22.31
N PHE A 201 -3.65 0.95 23.50
CA PHE A 201 -4.78 1.76 23.93
C PHE A 201 -4.39 3.22 24.19
N ALA A 202 -3.19 3.48 24.71
CA ALA A 202 -2.69 4.85 24.89
C ALA A 202 -2.56 5.56 23.53
N MET A 203 -2.09 4.84 22.50
CA MET A 203 -2.00 5.38 21.14
C MET A 203 -3.38 5.70 20.57
N LEU A 204 -4.34 4.77 20.65
CA LEU A 204 -5.70 5.00 20.16
C LEU A 204 -6.41 6.12 20.93
N ALA A 205 -6.29 6.12 22.25
CA ALA A 205 -6.95 7.13 23.10
C ALA A 205 -6.38 8.54 22.86
N ALA A 206 -5.07 8.70 22.85
CA ALA A 206 -4.45 9.99 22.63
C ALA A 206 -4.64 10.49 21.18
N GLY A 207 -4.46 9.63 20.19
CA GLY A 207 -4.70 9.97 18.78
C GLY A 207 -6.16 10.29 18.53
N GLY A 208 -7.09 9.47 19.04
CA GLY A 208 -8.53 9.69 18.93
C GLY A 208 -8.99 10.98 19.64
N LEU A 209 -8.46 11.26 20.83
CA LEU A 209 -8.79 12.48 21.56
C LEU A 209 -8.33 13.73 20.79
N VAL A 210 -7.09 13.75 20.29
CA VAL A 210 -6.57 14.87 19.49
C VAL A 210 -7.38 15.04 18.21
N TYR A 211 -7.72 13.94 17.54
CA TYR A 211 -8.59 13.98 16.36
C TYR A 211 -9.96 14.58 16.68
N LEU A 212 -10.61 14.13 17.74
CA LEU A 212 -11.92 14.65 18.15
C LEU A 212 -11.86 16.14 18.49
N VAL A 213 -10.86 16.57 19.24
CA VAL A 213 -10.68 17.98 19.60
C VAL A 213 -10.43 18.82 18.35
N LEU A 214 -9.50 18.44 17.50
CA LEU A 214 -9.14 19.20 16.32
C LEU A 214 -10.22 19.17 15.23
N SER A 215 -10.94 18.07 15.06
CA SER A 215 -12.03 17.97 14.09
C SER A 215 -13.25 18.81 14.45
N GLN A 216 -13.48 19.09 15.77
CA GLN A 216 -14.54 19.97 16.25
C GLN A 216 -14.10 21.44 16.35
N THR A 217 -12.83 21.74 16.11
CA THR A 217 -12.32 23.11 16.13
C THR A 217 -12.94 23.91 14.98
N PRO A 218 -13.48 25.11 15.25
CA PRO A 218 -14.11 25.95 14.21
C PRO A 218 -13.05 26.63 13.33
N TRP A 219 -12.35 25.85 12.49
CA TRP A 219 -11.28 26.32 11.61
C TRP A 219 -11.67 27.52 10.73
N PRO A 220 -12.91 27.62 10.18
CA PRO A 220 -13.31 28.78 9.41
C PRO A 220 -13.28 30.10 10.19
N SER A 221 -13.61 30.07 11.50
CA SER A 221 -13.52 31.28 12.34
C SER A 221 -12.10 31.65 12.71
N LEU A 222 -11.15 30.68 12.70
CA LEU A 222 -9.74 30.90 13.03
C LEU A 222 -8.88 31.26 11.82
N LEU A 223 -9.17 30.67 10.64
CA LEU A 223 -8.35 30.76 9.44
C LEU A 223 -9.07 31.47 8.28
N GLY A 224 -10.31 31.92 8.47
CA GLY A 224 -11.07 32.66 7.47
C GLY A 224 -11.23 31.93 6.13
N ASP A 225 -11.01 32.65 5.03
CA ASP A 225 -11.16 32.14 3.67
C ASP A 225 -10.28 30.95 3.34
N VAL A 226 -9.14 30.80 4.02
CA VAL A 226 -8.25 29.64 3.83
C VAL A 226 -8.96 28.35 4.22
N ALA A 227 -9.71 28.34 5.34
CA ALA A 227 -10.44 27.16 5.80
C ALA A 227 -11.70 26.86 4.98
N ASN A 228 -12.23 27.85 4.27
CA ASN A 228 -13.41 27.68 3.40
C ASN A 228 -13.05 27.18 2.01
N ASN A 229 -11.80 27.35 1.59
CA ASN A 229 -11.29 26.88 0.31
C ASN A 229 -11.13 25.34 0.34
N ARG A 230 -11.35 24.67 -0.81
CA ARG A 230 -11.20 23.21 -0.99
C ARG A 230 -9.81 22.71 -0.56
N PHE A 231 -8.76 23.43 -0.98
CA PHE A 231 -7.37 23.08 -0.63
C PHE A 231 -7.06 23.32 0.84
N GLY A 232 -7.62 24.40 1.43
CA GLY A 232 -7.47 24.69 2.84
C GLY A 232 -8.13 23.62 3.72
N LYS A 233 -9.34 23.16 3.39
CA LYS A 233 -9.97 22.03 4.07
C LYS A 233 -9.11 20.77 4.00
N LEU A 234 -8.63 20.41 2.81
CA LEU A 234 -7.76 19.25 2.63
C LEU A 234 -6.46 19.38 3.44
N ALA A 235 -5.85 20.57 3.48
CA ALA A 235 -4.65 20.82 4.27
C ALA A 235 -4.94 20.70 5.77
N ILE A 236 -6.04 21.26 6.26
CA ILE A 236 -6.48 21.16 7.66
C ILE A 236 -6.70 19.69 8.03
N ASP A 237 -7.48 18.94 7.25
CA ASP A 237 -7.76 17.54 7.50
C ASP A 237 -6.46 16.71 7.54
N SER A 238 -5.54 16.98 6.63
CA SER A 238 -4.22 16.34 6.60
C SER A 238 -3.39 16.65 7.85
N VAL A 239 -3.36 17.91 8.28
CA VAL A 239 -2.64 18.35 9.49
C VAL A 239 -3.29 17.74 10.74
N VAL A 240 -4.62 17.74 10.84
CA VAL A 240 -5.36 17.12 11.94
C VAL A 240 -5.02 15.63 12.05
N MET A 241 -5.02 14.91 10.94
CA MET A 241 -4.64 13.49 10.93
C MET A 241 -3.17 13.28 11.34
N MET A 242 -2.26 14.10 10.83
CA MET A 242 -0.83 14.01 11.20
C MET A 242 -0.61 14.28 12.70
N LEU A 243 -1.23 15.31 13.25
CA LEU A 243 -1.12 15.64 14.67
C LEU A 243 -1.74 14.57 15.56
N SER A 244 -2.88 14.03 15.16
CA SER A 244 -3.56 12.93 15.87
C SER A 244 -2.69 11.68 15.89
N PHE A 245 -2.08 11.33 14.77
CA PHE A 245 -1.16 10.20 14.69
C PHE A 245 0.11 10.43 15.53
N ALA A 246 0.72 11.61 15.44
CA ALA A 246 1.88 11.98 16.24
C ALA A 246 1.59 11.93 17.74
N ALA A 247 0.44 12.44 18.19
CA ALA A 247 -0.01 12.36 19.58
C ALA A 247 -0.17 10.91 20.05
N GLY A 248 -0.77 10.07 19.22
CA GLY A 248 -0.90 8.63 19.49
C GLY A 248 0.46 7.95 19.65
N LEU A 249 1.40 8.18 18.74
CA LEU A 249 2.76 7.63 18.83
C LEU A 249 3.51 8.11 20.07
N LEU A 250 3.42 9.41 20.40
CA LEU A 250 4.05 9.97 21.60
C LEU A 250 3.47 9.38 22.89
N ALA A 251 2.17 9.15 22.96
CA ALA A 251 1.52 8.51 24.08
C ALA A 251 1.95 7.04 24.23
N ALA A 252 1.96 6.28 23.14
CA ALA A 252 2.44 4.91 23.12
C ALA A 252 3.88 4.80 23.63
N ARG A 253 4.76 5.71 23.16
CA ARG A 253 6.16 5.76 23.60
C ARG A 253 6.30 6.10 25.07
N LYS A 254 5.52 7.05 25.60
CA LYS A 254 5.54 7.40 27.04
C LYS A 254 5.10 6.27 27.97
N VAL A 255 4.16 5.45 27.51
CA VAL A 255 3.67 4.30 28.28
C VAL A 255 4.61 3.09 28.16
N GLY A 256 5.48 3.08 27.13
CA GLY A 256 6.38 2.00 26.78
C GLY A 256 5.68 0.97 25.88
N PHE A 257 5.89 1.08 24.57
CA PHE A 257 5.41 0.13 23.56
C PHE A 257 6.63 -0.58 22.94
N PRO A 258 7.15 -1.64 23.57
CA PRO A 258 8.47 -2.19 23.26
C PRO A 258 8.61 -2.66 21.81
N SER A 259 7.54 -3.23 21.24
CA SER A 259 7.55 -3.68 19.83
C SER A 259 7.68 -2.54 18.83
N PHE A 260 7.46 -1.30 19.25
CA PHE A 260 7.59 -0.10 18.45
C PHE A 260 8.88 0.68 18.76
N ASP A 261 9.23 0.86 20.05
CA ASP A 261 10.28 1.79 20.49
C ASP A 261 11.69 1.41 19.99
N ALA A 262 12.11 0.15 20.19
CA ALA A 262 13.48 -0.25 19.91
C ALA A 262 13.86 -0.20 18.40
N PRO A 263 13.02 -0.65 17.45
CA PRO A 263 13.29 -0.50 16.02
C PRO A 263 13.33 0.98 15.59
N TRP A 264 12.50 1.82 16.21
CA TRP A 264 12.39 3.25 15.92
C TRP A 264 13.62 4.01 16.39
N ASP A 265 14.05 3.79 17.64
CA ASP A 265 15.24 4.43 18.20
C ASP A 265 16.51 4.04 17.42
N ALA A 266 16.65 2.79 17.03
CA ALA A 266 17.75 2.32 16.19
C ALA A 266 17.75 2.97 14.79
N PHE A 267 16.60 3.34 14.25
CA PHE A 267 16.54 4.07 12.99
C PHE A 267 16.90 5.55 13.16
N PHE A 268 16.35 6.22 14.17
CA PHE A 268 16.57 7.66 14.39
C PHE A 268 17.98 8.00 14.91
N SER A 269 18.74 7.03 15.41
CA SER A 269 20.16 7.21 15.74
C SER A 269 21.04 7.44 14.50
N ARG A 270 20.52 7.20 13.29
CA ARG A 270 21.26 7.38 12.04
C ARG A 270 21.36 8.86 11.64
N ARG A 271 22.50 9.22 11.07
CA ARG A 271 22.69 10.54 10.46
C ARG A 271 21.67 10.72 9.32
N HIS A 272 21.00 11.86 9.32
CA HIS A 272 19.97 12.20 8.32
C HIS A 272 18.71 11.31 8.31
N ALA A 273 18.36 10.61 9.40
CA ALA A 273 17.21 9.72 9.47
C ALA A 273 15.90 10.38 8.98
N ILE A 274 15.63 11.63 9.38
CA ILE A 274 14.42 12.37 8.97
C ILE A 274 14.37 12.57 7.45
N TRP A 275 15.51 12.93 6.83
CA TRP A 275 15.57 13.12 5.38
C TRP A 275 15.42 11.82 4.61
N LEU A 276 15.91 10.70 5.17
CA LEU A 276 15.68 9.37 4.59
C LEU A 276 14.20 8.98 4.68
N LEU A 277 13.50 9.27 5.79
CA LEU A 277 12.05 9.06 5.89
C LEU A 277 11.28 9.93 4.91
N ALA A 278 11.66 11.22 4.79
CA ALA A 278 11.07 12.11 3.79
C ALA A 278 11.28 11.58 2.37
N LEU A 279 12.47 11.07 2.06
CA LEU A 279 12.76 10.45 0.76
C LEU A 279 11.86 9.23 0.51
N ILE A 280 11.66 8.36 1.51
CA ILE A 280 10.78 7.18 1.39
C ILE A 280 9.37 7.58 0.99
N VAL A 281 8.83 8.63 1.60
CA VAL A 281 7.48 9.13 1.28
C VAL A 281 7.44 9.82 -0.08
N LEU A 282 8.37 10.75 -0.32
CA LEU A 282 8.35 11.61 -1.51
C LEU A 282 8.73 10.87 -2.80
N TYR A 283 9.57 9.85 -2.72
CA TYR A 283 10.02 9.10 -3.90
C TYR A 283 8.85 8.42 -4.65
N LYS A 284 7.85 7.96 -3.91
CA LYS A 284 6.67 7.29 -4.48
C LYS A 284 5.48 8.22 -4.72
N LEU A 285 5.63 9.52 -4.44
CA LEU A 285 4.50 10.45 -4.44
C LEU A 285 3.91 10.66 -5.84
N GLY A 286 4.75 10.89 -6.86
CA GLY A 286 4.28 11.08 -8.24
C GLY A 286 3.52 9.86 -8.79
N ASP A 287 4.07 8.66 -8.55
CA ASP A 287 3.47 7.38 -8.90
C ASP A 287 2.14 7.14 -8.15
N ALA A 288 2.12 7.47 -6.86
CA ALA A 288 0.91 7.38 -6.05
C ALA A 288 -0.22 8.30 -6.55
N PHE A 289 0.10 9.55 -6.93
CA PHE A 289 -0.87 10.47 -7.52
C PHE A 289 -1.41 9.95 -8.84
N ALA A 290 -0.56 9.52 -9.77
CA ALA A 290 -0.99 8.99 -11.07
C ALA A 290 -1.89 7.75 -10.91
N GLY A 291 -1.53 6.85 -9.99
CA GLY A 291 -2.28 5.63 -9.73
C GLY A 291 -3.60 5.83 -8.96
N ALA A 292 -3.72 6.92 -8.16
CA ALA A 292 -4.85 7.12 -7.24
C ALA A 292 -6.22 7.10 -7.92
N LEU A 293 -6.34 7.70 -9.10
CA LEU A 293 -7.59 7.79 -9.87
C LEU A 293 -7.47 7.17 -11.27
N SER A 294 -6.47 6.33 -11.54
CA SER A 294 -6.21 5.75 -12.87
C SER A 294 -7.42 5.01 -13.43
N THR A 295 -8.09 4.19 -12.63
CA THR A 295 -9.30 3.46 -13.06
C THR A 295 -10.45 4.41 -13.39
N THR A 296 -10.70 5.42 -12.55
CA THR A 296 -11.72 6.44 -12.78
C THR A 296 -11.42 7.26 -14.03
N PHE A 297 -10.16 7.63 -14.25
CA PHE A 297 -9.72 8.36 -15.44
C PHE A 297 -9.99 7.54 -16.72
N LEU A 298 -9.58 6.28 -16.76
CA LEU A 298 -9.78 5.43 -17.92
C LEU A 298 -11.26 5.26 -18.26
N ILE A 299 -12.14 5.11 -17.26
CA ILE A 299 -13.57 4.91 -17.45
C ILE A 299 -14.27 6.24 -17.78
N ARG A 300 -14.14 7.28 -16.95
CA ARG A 300 -14.88 8.55 -17.12
C ARG A 300 -14.12 9.59 -17.92
N GLY A 301 -12.80 9.65 -17.78
CA GLY A 301 -11.98 10.65 -18.46
C GLY A 301 -11.81 10.36 -19.95
N VAL A 302 -11.57 9.08 -20.31
CA VAL A 302 -11.33 8.65 -21.69
C VAL A 302 -12.53 7.92 -22.29
N GLY A 303 -13.39 7.29 -21.46
CA GLY A 303 -14.59 6.60 -21.93
C GLY A 303 -14.39 5.13 -22.29
N PHE A 304 -13.43 4.47 -21.64
CA PHE A 304 -13.28 3.01 -21.74
C PHE A 304 -14.30 2.29 -20.84
N THR A 305 -14.71 1.09 -21.24
CA THR A 305 -15.54 0.22 -20.40
C THR A 305 -14.72 -0.41 -19.26
N ALA A 306 -15.39 -0.87 -18.22
CA ALA A 306 -14.73 -1.58 -17.14
C ALA A 306 -14.03 -2.87 -17.63
N THR A 307 -14.61 -3.54 -18.64
CA THR A 307 -14.02 -4.70 -19.32
C THR A 307 -12.72 -4.36 -20.02
N GLU A 308 -12.68 -3.28 -20.82
CA GLU A 308 -11.46 -2.83 -21.52
C GLU A 308 -10.36 -2.48 -20.51
N VAL A 309 -10.72 -1.77 -19.43
CA VAL A 309 -9.80 -1.43 -18.34
C VAL A 309 -9.33 -2.68 -17.61
N GLY A 310 -10.23 -3.63 -17.34
CA GLY A 310 -9.89 -4.90 -16.69
C GLY A 310 -8.89 -5.71 -17.51
N ALA A 311 -9.12 -5.86 -18.81
CA ALA A 311 -8.25 -6.61 -19.71
C ALA A 311 -6.85 -5.96 -19.83
N VAL A 312 -6.78 -4.66 -20.12
CA VAL A 312 -5.50 -4.00 -20.37
C VAL A 312 -4.76 -3.70 -19.06
N ASN A 313 -5.41 -3.02 -18.11
CA ASN A 313 -4.72 -2.57 -16.89
C ASN A 313 -4.33 -3.76 -15.98
N LYS A 314 -5.18 -4.76 -15.87
CA LYS A 314 -4.95 -5.86 -14.93
C LYS A 314 -4.15 -7.00 -15.54
N VAL A 315 -4.29 -7.32 -16.81
CA VAL A 315 -3.51 -8.38 -17.45
C VAL A 315 -2.19 -7.83 -17.98
N LEU A 316 -2.23 -6.88 -18.92
CA LEU A 316 -1.00 -6.32 -19.50
C LEU A 316 -0.19 -5.54 -18.46
N GLY A 317 -0.85 -4.72 -17.63
CA GLY A 317 -0.19 -3.97 -16.58
C GLY A 317 0.52 -4.86 -15.56
N LEU A 318 -0.09 -5.98 -15.15
CA LEU A 318 0.56 -6.93 -14.23
C LEU A 318 1.78 -7.60 -14.87
N ILE A 319 1.66 -8.06 -16.12
CA ILE A 319 2.78 -8.67 -16.86
C ILE A 319 3.92 -7.66 -16.98
N ALA A 320 3.62 -6.42 -17.37
CA ALA A 320 4.60 -5.35 -17.49
C ALA A 320 5.28 -5.05 -16.13
N THR A 321 4.53 -5.05 -15.02
CA THR A 321 5.09 -4.85 -13.68
C THR A 321 6.05 -5.99 -13.29
N ILE A 322 5.69 -7.24 -13.57
CA ILE A 322 6.55 -8.40 -13.29
C ILE A 322 7.84 -8.31 -14.12
N VAL A 323 7.73 -8.06 -15.43
CA VAL A 323 8.88 -7.89 -16.31
C VAL A 323 9.75 -6.73 -15.82
N GLY A 324 9.16 -5.60 -15.47
CA GLY A 324 9.87 -4.46 -14.90
C GLY A 324 10.62 -4.80 -13.61
N ALA A 325 9.99 -5.53 -12.70
CA ALA A 325 10.63 -5.94 -11.44
C ALA A 325 11.81 -6.88 -11.67
N LEU A 326 11.68 -7.84 -12.59
CA LEU A 326 12.78 -8.75 -12.97
C LEU A 326 13.94 -8.01 -13.62
N LEU A 327 13.66 -7.13 -14.60
CA LEU A 327 14.67 -6.30 -15.25
C LEU A 327 15.35 -5.37 -14.23
N GLY A 328 14.59 -4.79 -13.31
CA GLY A 328 15.09 -3.97 -12.20
C GLY A 328 16.03 -4.75 -11.27
N GLY A 329 15.68 -5.99 -10.94
CA GLY A 329 16.53 -6.89 -10.15
C GLY A 329 17.86 -7.22 -10.84
N VAL A 330 17.82 -7.55 -12.14
CA VAL A 330 19.04 -7.81 -12.94
C VAL A 330 19.92 -6.55 -13.06
N TRP A 331 19.30 -5.38 -13.21
CA TRP A 331 20.01 -4.09 -13.24
C TRP A 331 20.72 -3.79 -11.92
N LEU A 332 20.03 -3.98 -10.80
CA LEU A 332 20.53 -3.76 -9.44
C LEU A 332 21.71 -4.69 -9.09
N ALA A 333 21.78 -5.88 -9.67
CA ALA A 333 22.92 -6.78 -9.48
C ALA A 333 24.25 -6.22 -10.05
N LYS A 334 24.17 -5.22 -10.95
CA LYS A 334 25.33 -4.66 -11.66
C LYS A 334 25.54 -3.15 -11.42
N ARG A 335 24.61 -2.48 -10.78
CA ARG A 335 24.61 -1.01 -10.62
C ARG A 335 24.30 -0.59 -9.20
N PRO A 336 24.87 0.53 -8.72
CA PRO A 336 24.59 1.07 -7.38
C PRO A 336 23.11 1.39 -7.17
N ILE A 337 22.64 1.23 -5.95
CA ILE A 337 21.23 1.49 -5.57
C ILE A 337 20.85 2.94 -5.89
N TRP A 338 21.71 3.92 -5.59
CA TRP A 338 21.44 5.32 -5.83
C TRP A 338 21.15 5.63 -7.30
N SER A 339 22.02 5.15 -8.22
CA SER A 339 21.86 5.39 -9.67
C SER A 339 20.61 4.69 -10.22
N SER A 340 20.29 3.52 -9.68
CA SER A 340 19.09 2.75 -10.05
C SER A 340 17.82 3.47 -9.62
N LEU A 341 17.78 3.99 -8.38
CA LEU A 341 16.66 4.81 -7.88
C LEU A 341 16.47 6.07 -8.73
N MET A 342 17.57 6.76 -9.08
CA MET A 342 17.51 7.98 -9.89
C MET A 342 16.94 7.68 -11.28
N LEU A 343 17.50 6.69 -11.98
CA LEU A 343 17.06 6.32 -13.33
C LEU A 343 15.58 5.88 -13.32
N PHE A 344 15.23 4.97 -12.43
CA PHE A 344 13.87 4.41 -12.40
C PHE A 344 12.85 5.43 -11.89
N GLY A 345 13.23 6.33 -10.99
CA GLY A 345 12.38 7.44 -10.55
C GLY A 345 12.10 8.43 -11.69
N ILE A 346 13.10 8.74 -12.52
CA ILE A 346 12.91 9.56 -13.73
C ILE A 346 12.00 8.84 -14.73
N LEU A 347 12.22 7.55 -14.98
CA LEU A 347 11.38 6.76 -15.88
C LEU A 347 9.91 6.71 -15.40
N GLN A 348 9.69 6.57 -14.09
CA GLN A 348 8.33 6.62 -13.51
C GLN A 348 7.70 8.01 -13.70
N ALA A 349 8.43 9.10 -13.45
CA ALA A 349 7.91 10.43 -13.68
C ALA A 349 7.56 10.66 -15.16
N VAL A 350 8.42 10.21 -16.07
CA VAL A 350 8.20 10.31 -17.53
C VAL A 350 7.01 9.46 -17.97
N SER A 351 6.81 8.27 -17.38
CA SER A 351 5.68 7.40 -17.77
C SER A 351 4.31 8.03 -17.51
N ASN A 352 4.19 8.94 -16.54
CA ASN A 352 2.95 9.68 -16.27
C ASN A 352 2.51 10.56 -17.46
N PHE A 353 3.43 10.96 -18.35
CA PHE A 353 3.06 11.63 -19.61
C PHE A 353 2.22 10.74 -20.53
N GLY A 354 2.28 9.42 -20.39
CA GLY A 354 1.40 8.50 -21.12
C GLY A 354 -0.08 8.71 -20.76
N TYR A 355 -0.38 8.94 -19.48
CA TYR A 355 -1.74 9.30 -19.06
C TYR A 355 -2.15 10.72 -19.48
N TRP A 356 -1.23 11.67 -19.45
CA TRP A 356 -1.47 13.00 -20.00
C TRP A 356 -1.82 12.94 -21.49
N LEU A 357 -1.08 12.16 -22.28
CA LEU A 357 -1.35 11.96 -23.70
C LEU A 357 -2.73 11.33 -23.92
N LEU A 358 -3.10 10.32 -23.12
CA LEU A 358 -4.45 9.73 -23.14
C LEU A 358 -5.55 10.75 -22.79
N ALA A 359 -5.25 11.75 -21.96
CA ALA A 359 -6.22 12.76 -21.55
C ALA A 359 -6.51 13.81 -22.64
N ILE A 360 -5.59 14.03 -23.57
CA ILE A 360 -5.72 15.04 -24.65
C ILE A 360 -6.05 14.43 -26.02
N MET A 361 -5.87 13.11 -26.16
CA MET A 361 -6.12 12.40 -27.42
C MET A 361 -7.52 11.75 -27.43
N PRO A 362 -8.14 11.54 -28.59
CA PRO A 362 -9.36 10.73 -28.70
C PRO A 362 -9.14 9.31 -28.13
N LYS A 363 -10.23 8.67 -27.70
CA LYS A 363 -10.22 7.28 -27.21
C LYS A 363 -9.46 6.38 -28.18
N ASN A 364 -8.35 5.79 -27.72
CA ASN A 364 -7.50 4.91 -28.51
C ASN A 364 -6.99 3.74 -27.66
N TYR A 365 -7.38 2.53 -28.04
CA TYR A 365 -7.06 1.32 -27.29
C TYR A 365 -5.56 1.01 -27.28
N SER A 366 -4.88 1.19 -28.43
CA SER A 366 -3.42 0.95 -28.53
C SER A 366 -2.63 1.93 -27.69
N LEU A 367 -3.05 3.20 -27.66
CA LEU A 367 -2.43 4.21 -26.78
C LEU A 367 -2.63 3.89 -25.32
N MET A 368 -3.84 3.43 -24.92
CA MET A 368 -4.11 2.96 -23.56
C MET A 368 -3.20 1.80 -23.19
N ALA A 369 -3.08 0.79 -24.05
CA ALA A 369 -2.23 -0.36 -23.81
C ALA A 369 -0.74 0.05 -23.68
N ALA A 370 -0.26 0.94 -24.54
CA ALA A 370 1.12 1.44 -24.50
C ALA A 370 1.38 2.25 -23.22
N ALA A 371 0.50 3.18 -22.86
CA ALA A 371 0.65 4.01 -21.67
C ALA A 371 0.63 3.17 -20.38
N ILE A 372 -0.33 2.26 -20.25
CA ILE A 372 -0.45 1.37 -19.10
C ILE A 372 0.72 0.39 -19.03
N GLY A 373 1.11 -0.20 -20.17
CA GLY A 373 2.24 -1.12 -20.24
C GLY A 373 3.56 -0.44 -19.84
N PHE A 374 3.82 0.76 -20.34
CA PHE A 374 5.03 1.51 -20.03
C PHE A 374 5.05 1.98 -18.57
N GLU A 375 3.93 2.51 -18.06
CA GLU A 375 3.82 2.95 -16.66
C GLU A 375 4.05 1.78 -15.69
N ASN A 376 3.40 0.64 -15.92
CA ASN A 376 3.55 -0.52 -15.06
C ASN A 376 4.96 -1.15 -15.15
N LEU A 377 5.59 -1.12 -16.32
CA LEU A 377 6.99 -1.54 -16.49
C LEU A 377 7.92 -0.66 -15.64
N CYS A 378 7.77 0.68 -15.75
CA CYS A 378 8.54 1.64 -14.95
C CYS A 378 8.25 1.50 -13.46
N GLY A 379 6.98 1.26 -13.10
CA GLY A 379 6.55 0.97 -11.73
C GLY A 379 7.20 -0.29 -11.15
N GLY A 380 7.34 -1.35 -11.96
CA GLY A 380 8.06 -2.56 -11.60
C GLY A 380 9.55 -2.33 -11.35
N LEU A 381 10.23 -1.65 -12.28
CA LEU A 381 11.63 -1.24 -12.16
C LEU A 381 11.87 -0.42 -10.87
N GLY A 382 11.07 0.62 -10.67
CA GLY A 382 11.16 1.50 -9.52
C GLY A 382 10.86 0.80 -8.20
N THR A 383 9.91 -0.15 -8.20
CA THR A 383 9.58 -0.94 -7.00
C THR A 383 10.74 -1.86 -6.62
N ALA A 384 11.40 -2.52 -7.57
CA ALA A 384 12.56 -3.36 -7.29
C ALA A 384 13.70 -2.56 -6.63
N ALA A 385 14.04 -1.38 -7.17
CA ALA A 385 15.07 -0.51 -6.60
C ALA A 385 14.67 0.04 -5.23
N PHE A 386 13.41 0.43 -5.08
CA PHE A 386 12.92 1.00 -3.83
C PHE A 386 12.87 -0.04 -2.69
N VAL A 387 12.43 -1.26 -2.96
CA VAL A 387 12.47 -2.36 -1.98
C VAL A 387 13.91 -2.68 -1.58
N ALA A 388 14.83 -2.75 -2.55
CA ALA A 388 16.26 -2.94 -2.27
C ALA A 388 16.82 -1.81 -1.37
N PHE A 389 16.44 -0.57 -1.63
CA PHE A 389 16.79 0.59 -0.80
C PHE A 389 16.24 0.48 0.62
N LEU A 390 14.96 0.12 0.80
CA LEU A 390 14.38 -0.09 2.12
C LEU A 390 15.11 -1.20 2.90
N MET A 391 15.42 -2.32 2.23
CA MET A 391 16.16 -3.43 2.83
C MET A 391 17.56 -2.98 3.27
N ALA A 392 18.26 -2.22 2.44
CA ALA A 392 19.59 -1.69 2.76
C ALA A 392 19.58 -0.67 3.92
N LEU A 393 18.45 0.01 4.15
CA LEU A 393 18.24 0.88 5.31
C LEU A 393 17.90 0.13 6.60
N THR A 394 17.64 -1.18 6.58
CA THR A 394 17.29 -1.93 7.79
C THR A 394 18.52 -2.36 8.57
N ASP A 395 18.45 -2.29 9.90
CA ASP A 395 19.46 -2.88 10.78
C ASP A 395 19.21 -4.39 10.86
N LYS A 396 20.27 -5.20 10.70
CA LYS A 396 20.17 -6.68 10.76
C LYS A 396 19.54 -7.19 12.06
N ARG A 397 19.69 -6.44 13.16
CA ARG A 397 19.12 -6.79 14.48
C ARG A 397 17.59 -6.63 14.53
N PHE A 398 17.04 -5.72 13.73
CA PHE A 398 15.63 -5.36 13.71
C PHE A 398 15.03 -5.42 12.30
N SER A 399 15.61 -6.24 11.42
CA SER A 399 15.33 -6.23 9.97
C SER A 399 13.85 -6.34 9.64
N ALA A 400 13.12 -7.26 10.26
CA ALA A 400 11.70 -7.44 10.00
C ALA A 400 10.86 -6.23 10.47
N ALA A 401 11.07 -5.76 11.69
CA ALA A 401 10.32 -4.65 12.28
C ALA A 401 10.61 -3.32 11.56
N GLN A 402 11.90 -3.01 11.30
CA GLN A 402 12.27 -1.80 10.57
C GLN A 402 11.79 -1.83 9.12
N PHE A 403 11.92 -2.95 8.41
CA PHE A 403 11.40 -3.06 7.05
C PHE A 403 9.87 -2.87 7.01
N ALA A 404 9.14 -3.48 7.95
CA ALA A 404 7.69 -3.28 8.06
C ALA A 404 7.33 -1.82 8.32
N LEU A 405 8.07 -1.13 9.19
CA LEU A 405 7.87 0.29 9.47
C LEU A 405 8.16 1.17 8.24
N LEU A 406 9.31 0.97 7.57
CA LEU A 406 9.70 1.75 6.40
C LEU A 406 8.76 1.50 5.21
N SER A 407 8.31 0.26 5.01
CA SER A 407 7.33 -0.08 3.99
C SER A 407 5.94 0.48 4.29
N ALA A 408 5.55 0.54 5.57
CA ALA A 408 4.32 1.21 6.01
C ALA A 408 4.37 2.71 5.71
N LEU A 409 5.48 3.39 6.00
CA LEU A 409 5.71 4.80 5.65
C LEU A 409 5.64 5.05 4.14
N ALA A 410 6.19 4.15 3.33
CA ALA A 410 6.06 4.21 1.88
C ALA A 410 4.60 4.11 1.40
N ALA A 411 3.76 3.38 2.12
CA ALA A 411 2.33 3.26 1.82
C ALA A 411 1.53 4.49 2.23
N VAL A 412 2.00 5.30 3.20
CA VAL A 412 1.33 6.55 3.64
C VAL A 412 1.07 7.47 2.45
N GLY A 413 2.09 7.77 1.65
CA GLY A 413 1.94 8.61 0.47
C GLY A 413 0.81 8.13 -0.45
N ARG A 414 0.74 6.83 -0.72
CA ARG A 414 -0.28 6.24 -1.61
C ARG A 414 -1.71 6.44 -1.09
N VAL A 415 -1.92 6.36 0.20
CA VAL A 415 -3.27 6.46 0.79
C VAL A 415 -3.72 7.92 0.86
N TYR A 416 -2.84 8.82 1.29
CA TYR A 416 -3.19 10.23 1.50
C TYR A 416 -3.31 11.04 0.21
N VAL A 417 -2.72 10.61 -0.91
CA VAL A 417 -2.88 11.31 -2.19
C VAL A 417 -4.27 11.16 -2.81
N GLY A 418 -5.05 10.16 -2.41
CA GLY A 418 -6.37 9.93 -2.99
C GLY A 418 -7.32 11.13 -2.89
N PRO A 419 -7.59 11.67 -1.68
CA PRO A 419 -8.39 12.88 -1.51
C PRO A 419 -7.84 14.08 -2.27
N ALA A 420 -6.51 14.29 -2.24
CA ALA A 420 -5.85 15.37 -2.97
C ALA A 420 -6.04 15.22 -4.48
N SER A 421 -5.94 14.00 -5.02
CA SER A 421 -6.15 13.70 -6.43
C SER A 421 -7.57 14.07 -6.87
N GLY A 422 -8.60 13.71 -6.06
CA GLY A 422 -9.99 14.06 -6.35
C GLY A 422 -10.21 15.57 -6.46
N VAL A 423 -9.68 16.33 -5.49
CA VAL A 423 -9.76 17.80 -5.48
C VAL A 423 -9.03 18.43 -6.66
N LEU A 424 -7.84 17.92 -7.00
CA LEU A 424 -7.04 18.42 -8.12
C LEU A 424 -7.73 18.17 -9.47
N VAL A 425 -8.32 16.99 -9.68
CA VAL A 425 -9.05 16.66 -10.91
C VAL A 425 -10.29 17.53 -11.06
N GLU A 426 -11.05 17.76 -9.99
CA GLU A 426 -12.20 18.65 -10.02
C GLU A 426 -11.82 20.11 -10.31
N ALA A 427 -10.67 20.57 -9.81
CA ALA A 427 -10.23 21.94 -9.95
C ALA A 427 -9.60 22.24 -11.32
N TYR A 428 -8.81 21.32 -11.86
CA TYR A 428 -7.96 21.57 -13.03
C TYR A 428 -8.23 20.63 -14.21
N GLY A 429 -9.04 19.57 -14.04
CA GLY A 429 -9.28 18.55 -15.06
C GLY A 429 -8.14 17.54 -15.19
N TRP A 430 -8.37 16.51 -16.03
CA TRP A 430 -7.47 15.37 -16.18
C TRP A 430 -6.10 15.71 -16.78
N PRO A 431 -6.00 16.51 -17.90
CA PRO A 431 -4.69 16.77 -18.48
C PRO A 431 -3.74 17.47 -17.51
N GLN A 432 -4.21 18.54 -16.85
CA GLN A 432 -3.42 19.30 -15.90
C GLN A 432 -3.07 18.47 -14.67
N PHE A 433 -3.99 17.62 -14.22
CA PHE A 433 -3.73 16.68 -13.11
C PHE A 433 -2.53 15.78 -13.40
N PHE A 434 -2.43 15.18 -14.59
CA PHE A 434 -1.28 14.33 -14.92
C PHE A 434 0.04 15.10 -15.04
N VAL A 435 0.03 16.33 -15.50
CA VAL A 435 1.22 17.21 -15.44
C VAL A 435 1.63 17.46 -13.98
N LEU A 436 0.66 17.72 -13.09
CA LEU A 436 0.95 17.90 -11.67
C LEU A 436 1.55 16.64 -11.02
N THR A 437 1.19 15.41 -11.47
CA THR A 437 1.79 14.19 -10.96
C THR A 437 3.28 14.08 -11.31
N VAL A 438 3.69 14.57 -12.48
CA VAL A 438 5.11 14.67 -12.87
C VAL A 438 5.84 15.67 -11.97
N ILE A 439 5.24 16.83 -11.73
CA ILE A 439 5.80 17.84 -10.83
C ILE A 439 5.92 17.30 -9.39
N ALA A 440 4.93 16.53 -8.93
CA ALA A 440 4.94 15.90 -7.60
C ALA A 440 6.05 14.85 -7.42
N ALA A 441 6.61 14.30 -8.49
CA ALA A 441 7.77 13.42 -8.43
C ALA A 441 9.10 14.17 -8.20
N LEU A 442 9.18 15.44 -8.59
CA LEU A 442 10.42 16.21 -8.52
C LEU A 442 11.00 16.35 -7.10
N PRO A 443 10.23 16.65 -6.04
CA PRO A 443 10.77 16.75 -4.69
C PRO A 443 11.49 15.48 -4.23
N GLY A 444 10.96 14.29 -4.57
CA GLY A 444 11.60 13.01 -4.27
C GLY A 444 12.92 12.83 -5.02
N LEU A 445 12.97 13.16 -6.31
CA LEU A 445 14.18 13.08 -7.12
C LEU A 445 15.24 14.09 -6.70
N LEU A 446 14.85 15.32 -6.37
CA LEU A 446 15.76 16.35 -5.87
C LEU A 446 16.34 15.97 -4.50
N LEU A 447 15.52 15.44 -3.61
CA LEU A 447 15.98 14.95 -2.31
C LEU A 447 16.92 13.74 -2.45
N LEU A 448 16.63 12.83 -3.39
CA LEU A 448 17.51 11.71 -3.74
C LEU A 448 18.86 12.21 -4.25
N LEU A 449 18.88 13.27 -5.06
CA LEU A 449 20.10 13.91 -5.54
C LEU A 449 20.89 14.55 -4.37
N ALA A 450 20.21 15.26 -3.48
CA ALA A 450 20.83 15.89 -2.31
C ALA A 450 21.44 14.86 -1.35
N LEU A 451 20.79 13.70 -1.18
CA LEU A 451 21.24 12.63 -0.31
C LEU A 451 22.22 11.65 -0.98
N ARG A 452 22.71 11.93 -2.19
CA ARG A 452 23.62 11.04 -2.93
C ARG A 452 24.77 10.53 -2.06
N ARG A 453 25.50 11.42 -1.41
CA ARG A 453 26.67 11.05 -0.57
C ARG A 453 26.24 10.19 0.62
N THR A 454 25.13 10.51 1.26
CA THR A 454 24.62 9.76 2.42
C THR A 454 24.23 8.35 2.02
N ILE A 455 23.55 8.16 0.89
CA ILE A 455 23.09 6.86 0.41
C ILE A 455 24.29 6.02 -0.05
N SER A 456 25.19 6.55 -0.84
CA SER A 456 26.38 5.81 -1.29
C SER A 456 27.28 5.40 -0.12
N TYR A 457 27.50 6.28 0.86
CA TYR A 457 28.33 5.96 2.02
C TYR A 457 27.66 4.96 3.00
N SER A 458 26.34 5.02 3.16
CA SER A 458 25.63 4.16 4.12
C SER A 458 25.29 2.77 3.58
N LEU A 459 25.33 2.56 2.27
CA LEU A 459 24.83 1.33 1.62
C LEU A 459 25.86 0.58 0.80
N GLU A 460 27.05 1.13 0.56
CA GLU A 460 28.16 0.43 -0.09
C GLU A 460 29.10 -0.18 0.98
N PRO A 461 29.47 -1.45 0.88
CA PRO A 461 30.48 -2.01 1.76
C PRO A 461 31.83 -1.30 1.53
N PRO A 462 32.65 -1.12 2.58
CA PRO A 462 33.90 -0.36 2.50
C PRO A 462 34.97 -0.93 1.56
N ASP A 463 34.77 -2.09 0.98
CA ASP A 463 35.81 -2.82 0.20
C ASP A 463 35.95 -2.40 -1.28
N THR A 464 35.10 -1.51 -1.81
CA THR A 464 35.23 -1.03 -3.20
C THR A 464 35.93 0.33 -3.32
N ALA A 465 36.18 1.02 -2.22
CA ALA A 465 36.89 2.31 -2.21
C ALA A 465 38.43 2.17 -2.31
N GLY A 466 38.97 0.97 -2.12
CA GLY A 466 40.41 0.69 -2.15
C GLY A 466 40.99 0.33 -3.53
N ALA A 467 40.14 0.04 -4.54
CA ALA A 467 40.62 -0.46 -5.83
C ALA A 467 40.91 0.63 -6.88
N ILE A 468 40.65 1.90 -6.61
CA ILE A 468 40.85 2.98 -7.59
C ILE A 468 42.06 3.90 -7.26
N THR A 469 42.75 3.72 -6.13
CA THR A 469 43.90 4.55 -5.77
C THR A 469 45.23 3.79 -5.68
N GLY A 470 45.32 2.61 -6.25
CA GLY A 470 46.51 1.73 -6.19
C GLY A 470 47.21 1.47 -7.51
N ASP A 471 47.33 2.44 -8.44
CA ASP A 471 48.32 2.32 -9.52
C ASP A 471 48.71 3.72 -10.08
N ALA A 472 49.48 4.46 -9.24
CA ALA A 472 50.27 5.57 -9.72
C ALA A 472 51.53 5.66 -8.84
N GLY A 473 52.47 4.75 -9.05
CA GLY A 473 53.75 4.86 -8.33
C GLY A 473 54.60 3.59 -8.39
N LYS A 474 55.06 3.16 -9.54
CA LYS A 474 56.39 2.59 -9.77
C LYS A 474 56.78 2.74 -11.20
#